data_7dc563cebc326203ae3e67b03adaf26b
#
_entry.id   7dc563cebc326203ae3e67b03adaf26b
#
_cell.length_a   1.000
_cell.length_b   1.000
_cell.length_c   1.000
_cell.angle_alpha   90.00
_cell.angle_beta   90.00
_cell.angle_gamma   90.00
#
_symmetry.space_group_name_H-M   'P 1'
#
loop_
_entity.id
_entity.type
_entity.pdbx_description
1 polymer ?
#
loop_
_entity_poly.entity_id
_entity_poly.type
_entity_poly.pdbx_seq_one_letter_code
_entity_poly.pdbx_strand_id
1 'polypeptide(L)'
;MNDQLVIVSPFTLVPPLGLFASLAQGHKLYFDGAEHYVKQTIRNRYHILSANGMQTMTINVVGQKGEKIPTKNILIDYDEPWIRLHKRALESSYRSSPFFDHYYPKVIGLFETKHANFGDLFRESFKLWTGLLKFEPDYLISDDYIELDSDYDLRSRIKSPEQFPADFHSKKYLQVFSDRFDFQPNLSILDLLFNEGPAALSVLKG
;
A
#
# COMPACT_ATOMS: atom_id res chain seq x y z
N MET A 1 5.92 -25.33 -13.07
CA MET A 1 6.14 -23.94 -13.49
C MET A 1 4.93 -23.18 -12.98
N ASN A 2 5.09 -22.26 -12.04
CA ASN A 2 3.95 -21.42 -11.66
C ASN A 2 3.65 -20.50 -12.85
N ASP A 3 2.45 -20.59 -13.38
CA ASP A 3 2.02 -19.69 -14.45
C ASP A 3 2.07 -18.24 -13.91
N GLN A 4 2.74 -17.39 -14.68
CA GLN A 4 2.84 -15.97 -14.34
C GLN A 4 1.45 -15.32 -14.49
N LEU A 5 0.83 -14.93 -13.38
CA LEU A 5 -0.46 -14.26 -13.37
C LEU A 5 -0.32 -12.78 -13.72
N VAL A 6 -1.35 -12.23 -14.35
CA VAL A 6 -1.51 -10.79 -14.54
C VAL A 6 -2.59 -10.30 -13.56
N ILE A 7 -2.21 -9.38 -12.70
CA ILE A 7 -3.05 -8.79 -11.68
C ILE A 7 -3.33 -7.35 -12.06
N VAL A 8 -4.59 -6.92 -12.07
CA VAL A 8 -4.95 -5.51 -12.26
C VAL A 8 -5.29 -4.91 -10.91
N SER A 9 -4.62 -3.82 -10.58
CA SER A 9 -4.80 -3.10 -9.31
C SER A 9 -5.15 -1.63 -9.55
N PRO A 10 -5.96 -1.03 -8.69
CA PRO A 10 -6.04 0.42 -8.64
C PRO A 10 -4.72 1.00 -8.16
N PHE A 11 -4.51 2.29 -8.31
CA PHE A 11 -3.45 2.99 -7.62
C PHE A 11 -3.63 2.88 -6.10
N THR A 12 -2.57 2.45 -5.39
CA THR A 12 -2.56 2.29 -3.94
C THR A 12 -1.37 3.03 -3.35
N LEU A 13 -1.61 4.10 -2.58
CA LEU A 13 -0.54 4.96 -2.08
C LEU A 13 0.39 4.26 -1.08
N VAL A 14 -0.18 3.44 -0.21
CA VAL A 14 0.58 2.60 0.74
C VAL A 14 0.06 1.17 0.61
N PRO A 15 0.65 0.38 -0.29
CA PRO A 15 0.10 -0.91 -0.67
C PRO A 15 0.05 -1.91 0.48
N PRO A 16 -0.97 -2.78 0.51
CA PRO A 16 -1.00 -3.94 1.38
C PRO A 16 0.05 -4.97 0.95
N LEU A 17 0.51 -5.78 1.90
CA LEU A 17 1.58 -6.76 1.68
C LEU A 17 1.28 -7.75 0.56
N GLY A 18 0.02 -8.14 0.38
CA GLY A 18 -0.36 -9.07 -0.69
C GLY A 18 -0.01 -8.58 -2.09
N LEU A 19 -0.05 -7.27 -2.37
CA LEU A 19 0.40 -6.73 -3.65
C LEU A 19 1.90 -6.92 -3.87
N PHE A 20 2.71 -6.66 -2.84
CA PHE A 20 4.15 -6.86 -2.95
C PHE A 20 4.53 -8.35 -2.91
N ALA A 21 3.79 -9.18 -2.19
CA ALA A 21 4.00 -10.63 -2.21
C ALA A 21 3.76 -11.19 -3.61
N SER A 22 2.68 -10.78 -4.28
CA SER A 22 2.41 -11.23 -5.66
C SER A 22 3.53 -10.84 -6.62
N LEU A 23 4.04 -9.61 -6.54
CA LEU A 23 5.19 -9.16 -7.33
C LEU A 23 6.46 -9.96 -7.02
N ALA A 24 6.74 -10.20 -5.73
CA ALA A 24 7.92 -10.93 -5.29
C ALA A 24 7.89 -12.42 -5.66
N GLN A 25 6.72 -12.97 -5.88
CA GLN A 25 6.48 -14.33 -6.39
C GLN A 25 6.56 -14.43 -7.92
N GLY A 26 6.82 -13.30 -8.62
CA GLY A 26 7.04 -13.27 -10.07
C GLY A 26 5.78 -13.02 -10.90
N HIS A 27 4.68 -12.59 -10.29
CA HIS A 27 3.49 -12.17 -11.02
C HIS A 27 3.64 -10.75 -11.59
N LYS A 28 2.84 -10.41 -12.62
CA LYS A 28 2.79 -9.07 -13.21
C LYS A 28 1.70 -8.24 -12.57
N LEU A 29 1.99 -6.99 -12.28
CA LEU A 29 1.02 -6.08 -11.71
C LEU A 29 0.78 -4.88 -12.65
N TYR A 30 -0.46 -4.73 -13.09
CA TYR A 30 -0.88 -3.61 -13.90
C TYR A 30 -1.68 -2.64 -13.04
N PHE A 31 -1.16 -1.44 -12.88
CA PHE A 31 -1.81 -0.36 -12.15
C PHE A 31 -2.64 0.51 -13.11
N ASP A 32 -3.95 0.59 -12.86
CA ASP A 32 -4.89 1.37 -13.66
C ASP A 32 -5.15 2.74 -13.01
N GLY A 33 -4.62 3.79 -13.63
CA GLY A 33 -4.83 5.17 -13.18
C GLY A 33 -6.08 5.83 -13.78
N ALA A 34 -6.65 5.24 -14.83
CA ALA A 34 -7.82 5.78 -15.53
C ALA A 34 -9.16 5.27 -14.97
N GLU A 35 -9.14 4.24 -14.11
CA GLU A 35 -10.35 3.80 -13.44
C GLU A 35 -10.95 4.92 -12.58
N HIS A 36 -12.25 4.90 -12.38
CA HIS A 36 -12.91 5.90 -11.55
C HIS A 36 -12.59 5.70 -10.07
N TYR A 37 -12.23 6.79 -9.40
CA TYR A 37 -11.90 6.76 -7.99
C TYR A 37 -13.06 6.28 -7.11
N VAL A 38 -12.77 5.32 -6.25
CA VAL A 38 -13.72 4.78 -5.26
C VAL A 38 -13.24 5.11 -3.86
N LYS A 39 -14.08 5.83 -3.11
CA LYS A 39 -13.79 6.23 -1.72
C LYS A 39 -13.68 5.02 -0.80
N GLN A 40 -12.89 5.19 0.26
CA GLN A 40 -12.81 4.24 1.38
C GLN A 40 -12.34 2.84 0.96
N THR A 41 -11.39 2.79 0.05
CA THR A 41 -10.76 1.57 -0.45
C THR A 41 -9.25 1.60 -0.26
N ILE A 42 -8.54 0.55 -0.67
CA ILE A 42 -7.08 0.47 -0.63
C ILE A 42 -6.37 1.59 -1.42
N ARG A 43 -7.09 2.40 -2.21
CA ARG A 43 -6.49 3.51 -2.95
C ARG A 43 -5.85 4.51 -2.00
N ASN A 44 -6.66 5.05 -1.09
CA ASN A 44 -6.24 6.08 -0.14
C ASN A 44 -6.25 5.61 1.32
N ARG A 45 -6.56 4.33 1.57
CA ARG A 45 -6.53 3.73 2.90
C ARG A 45 -5.48 2.64 2.99
N TYR A 46 -4.81 2.60 4.13
CA TYR A 46 -3.90 1.52 4.47
C TYR A 46 -4.05 1.15 5.96
N HIS A 47 -3.52 0.00 6.33
CA HIS A 47 -3.69 -0.56 7.67
C HIS A 47 -2.35 -0.73 8.36
N ILE A 48 -2.32 -0.37 9.63
CA ILE A 48 -1.20 -0.55 10.54
C ILE A 48 -1.65 -1.34 11.76
N LEU A 49 -0.71 -1.92 12.50
CA LEU A 49 -1.00 -2.53 13.79
C LEU A 49 -0.69 -1.52 14.90
N SER A 50 -1.68 -1.24 15.73
CA SER A 50 -1.56 -0.36 16.89
C SER A 50 -1.76 -1.13 18.20
N ALA A 51 -1.53 -0.49 19.33
CA ALA A 51 -1.78 -1.07 20.66
C ALA A 51 -3.25 -1.50 20.89
N ASN A 52 -4.18 -0.99 20.07
CA ASN A 52 -5.61 -1.31 20.11
C ASN A 52 -6.04 -2.25 18.97
N GLY A 53 -5.11 -2.89 18.28
CA GLY A 53 -5.37 -3.73 17.12
C GLY A 53 -5.16 -3.01 15.79
N MET A 54 -5.73 -3.56 14.72
CA MET A 54 -5.61 -3.01 13.38
C MET A 54 -6.26 -1.62 13.30
N GLN A 55 -5.50 -0.65 12.80
CA GLN A 55 -5.93 0.74 12.62
C GLN A 55 -5.90 1.11 11.15
N THR A 56 -7.01 1.70 10.66
CA THR A 56 -7.09 2.23 9.30
C THR A 56 -6.56 3.66 9.26
N MET A 57 -5.60 3.90 8.38
CA MET A 57 -5.06 5.21 8.05
C MET A 57 -5.65 5.70 6.73
N THR A 58 -6.01 6.97 6.64
CA THR A 58 -6.62 7.55 5.44
C THR A 58 -5.83 8.76 4.97
N ILE A 59 -5.36 8.74 3.74
CA ILE A 59 -4.81 9.91 3.05
C ILE A 59 -6.00 10.68 2.48
N ASN A 60 -6.14 11.93 2.89
CA ASN A 60 -7.30 12.72 2.52
C ASN A 60 -7.20 13.22 1.08
N VAL A 61 -8.33 13.22 0.39
CA VAL A 61 -8.44 13.68 -0.99
C VAL A 61 -9.59 14.67 -1.10
N VAL A 62 -9.47 15.62 -2.01
CA VAL A 62 -10.52 16.62 -2.25
C VAL A 62 -11.76 15.91 -2.77
N GLY A 63 -12.85 16.04 -2.03
CA GLY A 63 -14.12 15.39 -2.36
C GLY A 63 -14.77 16.07 -3.56
N GLN A 64 -15.13 15.28 -4.56
CA GLN A 64 -15.96 15.75 -5.67
C GLN A 64 -17.31 15.06 -5.62
N LYS A 65 -18.39 15.85 -5.57
CA LYS A 65 -19.75 15.33 -5.53
C LYS A 65 -20.23 15.01 -6.95
N GLY A 66 -20.52 13.72 -7.21
CA GLY A 66 -21.24 13.29 -8.42
C GLY A 66 -20.41 13.12 -9.68
N GLU A 67 -19.13 13.44 -9.70
CA GLU A 67 -18.27 13.26 -10.87
C GLU A 67 -17.51 11.95 -10.83
N LYS A 68 -17.44 11.28 -11.99
CA LYS A 68 -16.59 10.11 -12.18
C LYS A 68 -15.19 10.56 -12.60
N ILE A 69 -14.30 10.73 -11.64
CA ILE A 69 -12.94 11.21 -11.89
C ILE A 69 -11.98 10.02 -11.93
N PRO A 70 -11.11 9.95 -12.94
CA PRO A 70 -10.02 9.00 -12.97
C PRO A 70 -9.16 9.10 -11.70
N THR A 71 -8.79 7.97 -11.13
CA THR A 71 -8.03 7.94 -9.87
C THR A 71 -6.75 8.76 -9.93
N LYS A 72 -6.05 8.75 -11.08
CA LYS A 72 -4.82 9.55 -11.27
C LYS A 72 -5.02 11.06 -11.11
N ASN A 73 -6.24 11.57 -11.40
CA ASN A 73 -6.54 13.01 -11.40
C ASN A 73 -7.14 13.51 -10.07
N ILE A 74 -7.37 12.64 -9.11
CA ILE A 74 -7.87 13.04 -7.79
C ILE A 74 -6.84 13.94 -7.10
N LEU A 75 -7.28 15.06 -6.53
CA LEU A 75 -6.41 15.97 -5.80
C LEU A 75 -6.23 15.50 -4.36
N ILE A 76 -5.00 15.63 -3.83
CA ILE A 76 -4.71 15.35 -2.42
C ILE A 76 -5.15 16.56 -1.58
N ASP A 77 -5.86 16.31 -0.50
CA ASP A 77 -6.33 17.33 0.42
C ASP A 77 -5.29 17.55 1.53
N TYR A 78 -4.49 18.60 1.38
CA TYR A 78 -3.47 18.98 2.36
C TYR A 78 -3.97 19.98 3.42
N ASP A 79 -5.21 20.46 3.32
CA ASP A 79 -5.83 21.34 4.33
C ASP A 79 -6.23 20.53 5.56
N GLU A 80 -6.55 19.26 5.37
CA GLU A 80 -6.79 18.33 6.47
C GLU A 80 -5.49 17.86 7.13
N PRO A 81 -5.47 17.69 8.45
CA PRO A 81 -4.24 17.42 9.21
C PRO A 81 -3.79 15.95 9.14
N TRP A 82 -4.09 15.22 8.04
CA TRP A 82 -3.80 13.79 7.95
C TRP A 82 -2.32 13.45 8.12
N ILE A 83 -1.40 14.28 7.60
CA ILE A 83 0.05 14.05 7.75
C ILE A 83 0.43 14.01 9.25
N ARG A 84 -0.07 14.98 10.04
CA ARG A 84 0.19 15.02 11.48
C ARG A 84 -0.40 13.81 12.21
N LEU A 85 -1.59 13.37 11.80
CA LEU A 85 -2.22 12.18 12.37
C LEU A 85 -1.44 10.92 12.05
N HIS A 86 -0.96 10.80 10.79
CA HIS A 86 -0.12 9.67 10.37
C HIS A 86 1.20 9.62 11.11
N LYS A 87 1.90 10.77 11.27
CA LYS A 87 3.12 10.86 12.09
C LYS A 87 2.91 10.27 13.48
N ARG A 88 1.88 10.77 14.19
CA ARG A 88 1.56 10.31 15.55
C ARG A 88 1.23 8.82 15.60
N ALA A 89 0.41 8.34 14.65
CA ALA A 89 0.02 6.94 14.60
C ALA A 89 1.23 6.02 14.34
N LEU A 90 2.07 6.37 13.37
CA LEU A 90 3.27 5.59 13.06
C LEU A 90 4.29 5.61 14.22
N GLU A 91 4.52 6.76 14.84
CA GLU A 91 5.40 6.87 16.01
C GLU A 91 4.89 6.05 17.20
N SER A 92 3.58 6.15 17.52
CA SER A 92 3.01 5.41 18.63
C SER A 92 2.97 3.90 18.40
N SER A 93 2.86 3.46 17.15
CA SER A 93 2.78 2.05 16.80
C SER A 93 4.14 1.40 16.61
N TYR A 94 5.08 2.07 15.93
CA TYR A 94 6.30 1.44 15.42
C TYR A 94 7.61 1.98 15.98
N ARG A 95 7.60 2.95 16.90
CA ARG A 95 8.86 3.51 17.44
C ARG A 95 9.77 2.45 18.06
N SER A 96 9.22 1.37 18.58
CA SER A 96 9.98 0.24 19.13
C SER A 96 10.41 -0.80 18.09
N SER A 97 9.98 -0.67 16.84
CA SER A 97 10.36 -1.59 15.77
C SER A 97 11.83 -1.42 15.40
N PRO A 98 12.56 -2.51 15.09
CA PRO A 98 14.01 -2.48 14.90
C PRO A 98 14.50 -1.51 13.80
N PHE A 99 13.70 -1.29 12.76
CA PHE A 99 14.08 -0.48 11.60
C PHE A 99 13.30 0.82 11.48
N PHE A 100 12.53 1.21 12.51
CA PHE A 100 11.70 2.41 12.46
C PHE A 100 12.53 3.66 12.15
N ASP A 101 13.58 3.94 12.90
CA ASP A 101 14.39 5.15 12.76
C ASP A 101 15.06 5.25 11.38
N HIS A 102 15.29 4.11 10.70
CA HIS A 102 15.88 4.08 9.37
C HIS A 102 14.88 4.42 8.26
N TYR A 103 13.65 3.92 8.35
CA TYR A 103 12.65 4.07 7.28
C TYR A 103 11.68 5.22 7.50
N TYR A 104 11.34 5.54 8.75
CA TYR A 104 10.35 6.56 9.10
C TYR A 104 10.63 7.93 8.46
N PRO A 105 11.86 8.50 8.46
CA PRO A 105 12.11 9.78 7.82
C PRO A 105 11.80 9.79 6.33
N LYS A 106 12.04 8.69 5.63
CA LYS A 106 11.76 8.55 4.20
C LYS A 106 10.25 8.49 3.92
N VAL A 107 9.52 7.75 4.74
CA VAL A 107 8.05 7.65 4.67
C VAL A 107 7.41 9.01 4.91
N ILE A 108 7.84 9.72 5.95
CA ILE A 108 7.28 11.02 6.28
C ILE A 108 7.68 12.07 5.23
N GLY A 109 8.90 12.01 4.71
CA GLY A 109 9.33 12.87 3.61
C GLY A 109 8.45 12.77 2.37
N LEU A 110 8.00 11.55 2.02
CA LEU A 110 7.02 11.35 0.96
C LEU A 110 5.69 12.06 1.26
N PHE A 111 5.16 11.94 2.48
CA PHE A 111 3.87 12.53 2.84
C PHE A 111 3.94 14.06 2.98
N GLU A 112 5.06 14.59 3.40
CA GLU A 112 5.28 16.04 3.52
C GLU A 112 5.55 16.73 2.19
N THR A 113 6.02 15.99 1.18
CA THR A 113 6.15 16.50 -0.18
C THR A 113 4.75 16.67 -0.78
N LYS A 114 4.39 17.89 -1.15
CA LYS A 114 3.09 18.18 -1.76
C LYS A 114 3.08 17.73 -3.22
N HIS A 115 2.18 16.82 -3.54
CA HIS A 115 1.89 16.36 -4.88
C HIS A 115 0.59 16.96 -5.37
N ALA A 116 0.52 17.33 -6.65
CA ALA A 116 -0.67 17.98 -7.21
C ALA A 116 -1.88 17.02 -7.22
N ASN A 117 -1.64 15.76 -7.55
CA ASN A 117 -2.69 14.77 -7.72
C ASN A 117 -2.28 13.39 -7.19
N PHE A 118 -3.24 12.49 -7.18
CA PHE A 118 -3.08 11.12 -6.70
C PHE A 118 -2.07 10.31 -7.54
N GLY A 119 -2.08 10.52 -8.87
CA GLY A 119 -1.18 9.82 -9.79
C GLY A 119 0.28 10.15 -9.53
N ASP A 120 0.61 11.43 -9.27
CA ASP A 120 1.98 11.85 -8.96
C ASP A 120 2.43 11.25 -7.62
N LEU A 121 1.59 11.34 -6.58
CA LEU A 121 1.90 10.75 -5.28
C LEU A 121 2.05 9.22 -5.38
N PHE A 122 1.22 8.55 -6.17
CA PHE A 122 1.32 7.10 -6.39
C PHE A 122 2.67 6.72 -7.01
N ARG A 123 3.08 7.39 -8.09
CA ARG A 123 4.34 7.09 -8.78
C ARG A 123 5.55 7.26 -7.84
N GLU A 124 5.59 8.34 -7.07
CA GLU A 124 6.66 8.58 -6.10
C GLU A 124 6.60 7.58 -4.93
N SER A 125 5.40 7.24 -4.44
CA SER A 125 5.25 6.25 -3.37
C SER A 125 5.71 4.86 -3.83
N PHE A 126 5.28 4.40 -5.01
CA PHE A 126 5.65 3.09 -5.52
C PHE A 126 7.16 2.97 -5.76
N LYS A 127 7.78 4.02 -6.32
CA LYS A 127 9.24 4.13 -6.46
C LYS A 127 9.95 4.07 -5.09
N LEU A 128 9.41 4.75 -4.09
CA LEU A 128 9.96 4.69 -2.73
C LEU A 128 9.90 3.25 -2.19
N TRP A 129 8.74 2.59 -2.26
CA TRP A 129 8.58 1.24 -1.70
C TRP A 129 9.48 0.21 -2.38
N THR A 130 9.54 0.21 -3.71
CA THR A 130 10.44 -0.69 -4.45
C THR A 130 11.91 -0.41 -4.17
N GLY A 131 12.29 0.86 -4.06
CA GLY A 131 13.64 1.27 -3.68
C GLY A 131 14.04 0.85 -2.26
N LEU A 132 13.12 0.96 -1.28
CA LEU A 132 13.37 0.51 0.10
C LEU A 132 13.50 -1.01 0.20
N LEU A 133 12.74 -1.74 -0.60
CA LEU A 133 12.83 -3.21 -0.72
C LEU A 133 14.04 -3.67 -1.54
N LYS A 134 14.72 -2.77 -2.26
CA LYS A 134 15.77 -3.10 -3.25
C LYS A 134 15.27 -4.15 -4.25
N PHE A 135 14.09 -3.93 -4.79
CA PHE A 135 13.36 -4.87 -5.62
C PHE A 135 12.91 -4.20 -6.92
N GLU A 136 13.15 -4.87 -8.04
CA GLU A 136 12.71 -4.44 -9.37
C GLU A 136 11.60 -5.40 -9.84
N PRO A 137 10.32 -5.07 -9.57
CA PRO A 137 9.20 -5.91 -9.96
C PRO A 137 8.83 -5.75 -11.44
N ASP A 138 8.12 -6.73 -11.98
CA ASP A 138 7.48 -6.63 -13.30
C ASP A 138 6.11 -5.95 -13.16
N TYR A 139 6.02 -4.68 -13.56
CA TYR A 139 4.80 -3.89 -13.44
C TYR A 139 4.60 -2.92 -14.60
N LEU A 140 3.34 -2.54 -14.82
CA LEU A 140 2.93 -1.49 -15.74
C LEU A 140 2.08 -0.47 -15.00
N ILE A 141 2.32 0.81 -15.23
CA ILE A 141 1.43 1.89 -14.83
C ILE A 141 0.74 2.41 -16.09
N SER A 142 -0.57 2.26 -16.18
CA SER A 142 -1.36 2.74 -17.30
C SER A 142 -2.08 4.03 -16.96
N ASP A 143 -2.02 4.98 -17.87
CA ASP A 143 -2.82 6.19 -17.86
C ASP A 143 -4.15 6.04 -18.63
N ASP A 144 -4.31 4.92 -19.33
CA ASP A 144 -5.53 4.49 -20.00
C ASP A 144 -6.20 3.37 -19.22
N TYR A 145 -7.54 3.26 -19.35
CA TYR A 145 -8.29 2.20 -18.70
C TYR A 145 -7.85 0.82 -19.20
N ILE A 146 -7.57 -0.07 -18.28
CA ILE A 146 -7.12 -1.44 -18.59
C ILE A 146 -8.36 -2.33 -18.74
N GLU A 147 -8.62 -2.76 -19.99
CA GLU A 147 -9.61 -3.80 -20.26
C GLU A 147 -8.93 -5.17 -20.18
N LEU A 148 -9.09 -5.82 -19.05
CA LEU A 148 -8.60 -7.17 -18.82
C LEU A 148 -9.67 -7.96 -18.04
N ASP A 149 -10.17 -9.02 -18.65
CA ASP A 149 -10.99 -10.01 -17.94
C ASP A 149 -10.05 -10.96 -17.19
N SER A 150 -9.90 -10.71 -15.90
CA SER A 150 -9.01 -11.47 -15.05
C SER A 150 -9.69 -11.74 -13.71
N ASP A 151 -9.58 -12.96 -13.24
CA ASP A 151 -9.97 -13.34 -11.87
C ASP A 151 -9.21 -12.57 -10.80
N TYR A 152 -8.08 -11.95 -11.20
CA TYR A 152 -7.21 -11.13 -10.36
C TYR A 152 -7.40 -9.62 -10.61
N ASP A 153 -8.57 -9.18 -11.07
CA ASP A 153 -8.92 -7.76 -11.09
C ASP A 153 -9.29 -7.29 -9.67
N LEU A 154 -8.39 -6.55 -9.05
CA LEU A 154 -8.52 -6.08 -7.67
C LEU A 154 -9.24 -4.73 -7.55
N ARG A 155 -9.56 -4.05 -8.67
CA ARG A 155 -10.14 -2.69 -8.66
C ARG A 155 -11.48 -2.60 -7.92
N SER A 156 -12.31 -3.62 -8.03
CA SER A 156 -13.63 -3.68 -7.40
C SER A 156 -13.71 -4.62 -6.19
N ARG A 157 -12.75 -5.54 -6.06
CA ARG A 157 -12.84 -6.67 -5.12
C ARG A 157 -12.26 -6.36 -3.74
N ILE A 158 -11.21 -5.51 -3.66
CA ILE A 158 -10.46 -5.35 -2.41
C ILE A 158 -10.72 -3.99 -1.78
N LYS A 159 -11.34 -4.02 -0.61
CA LYS A 159 -11.58 -2.84 0.24
C LYS A 159 -10.83 -2.92 1.56
N SER A 160 -10.48 -4.13 1.99
CA SER A 160 -9.77 -4.38 3.26
C SER A 160 -8.73 -5.49 3.12
N PRO A 161 -7.77 -5.59 4.05
CA PRO A 161 -6.69 -6.60 4.01
C PRO A 161 -7.16 -8.04 3.92
N GLU A 162 -8.28 -8.35 4.57
CA GLU A 162 -8.83 -9.72 4.64
C GLU A 162 -9.39 -10.21 3.30
N GLN A 163 -9.65 -9.30 2.37
CA GLN A 163 -10.19 -9.61 1.04
C GLN A 163 -9.11 -9.96 0.02
N PHE A 164 -7.82 -9.90 0.41
CA PHE A 164 -6.75 -10.32 -0.48
C PHE A 164 -6.81 -11.83 -0.75
N PRO A 165 -6.61 -12.24 -2.02
CA PRO A 165 -6.55 -13.66 -2.36
C PRO A 165 -5.50 -14.39 -1.51
N ALA A 166 -5.86 -15.63 -1.10
CA ALA A 166 -5.02 -16.44 -0.23
C ALA A 166 -3.65 -16.77 -0.85
N ASP A 167 -3.56 -16.78 -2.16
CA ASP A 167 -2.33 -17.06 -2.91
C ASP A 167 -1.27 -15.96 -2.80
N PHE A 168 -1.66 -14.75 -2.34
CA PHE A 168 -0.76 -13.59 -2.24
C PHE A 168 -0.39 -13.28 -0.79
N HIS A 169 0.03 -14.28 -0.04
CA HIS A 169 0.47 -14.10 1.34
C HIS A 169 1.99 -14.05 1.45
N SER A 170 2.46 -13.16 2.31
CA SER A 170 3.83 -13.17 2.82
C SER A 170 4.00 -14.26 3.86
N LYS A 171 5.25 -14.67 4.13
CA LYS A 171 5.55 -15.43 5.36
C LYS A 171 5.14 -14.64 6.59
N LYS A 172 4.83 -15.36 7.66
CA LYS A 172 4.66 -14.73 8.97
C LYS A 172 6.01 -14.17 9.43
N TYR A 173 5.97 -13.00 10.03
CA TYR A 173 7.11 -12.32 10.64
C TYR A 173 6.70 -11.75 12.01
N LEU A 174 7.67 -11.30 12.79
CA LEU A 174 7.39 -10.72 14.10
C LEU A 174 6.83 -9.30 13.93
N GLN A 175 5.57 -9.11 14.34
CA GLN A 175 4.91 -7.80 14.34
C GLN A 175 5.00 -7.13 15.71
N VAL A 176 4.93 -5.80 15.75
CA VAL A 176 4.70 -5.09 17.02
C VAL A 176 3.42 -5.63 17.66
N PHE A 177 3.35 -5.65 18.98
CA PHE A 177 2.20 -6.16 19.73
C PHE A 177 1.86 -7.65 19.50
N SER A 178 2.83 -8.47 19.06
CA SER A 178 2.67 -9.93 18.96
C SER A 178 2.46 -10.61 20.33
N ASP A 179 2.69 -9.89 21.41
CA ASP A 179 2.34 -10.28 22.78
C ASP A 179 0.83 -10.15 23.08
N ARG A 180 0.09 -9.43 22.24
CA ARG A 180 -1.34 -9.11 22.43
C ARG A 180 -2.25 -9.61 21.32
N PHE A 181 -1.73 -9.69 20.11
CA PHE A 181 -2.51 -10.04 18.94
C PHE A 181 -1.84 -11.16 18.16
N ASP A 182 -2.67 -12.03 17.58
CA ASP A 182 -2.24 -12.96 16.54
C ASP A 182 -1.73 -12.20 15.33
N PHE A 183 -0.93 -12.88 14.51
CA PHE A 183 -0.39 -12.32 13.27
C PHE A 183 -1.49 -11.73 12.39
N GLN A 184 -1.38 -10.46 12.04
CA GLN A 184 -2.30 -9.74 11.16
C GLN A 184 -1.76 -9.78 9.73
N PRO A 185 -2.38 -10.54 8.82
CA PRO A 185 -1.93 -10.59 7.43
C PRO A 185 -2.29 -9.31 6.68
N ASN A 186 -1.57 -9.06 5.60
CA ASN A 186 -1.89 -7.99 4.64
C ASN A 186 -2.02 -6.57 5.20
N LEU A 187 -1.36 -6.27 6.32
CA LEU A 187 -1.10 -4.88 6.70
C LEU A 187 -0.33 -4.17 5.58
N SER A 188 -0.14 -2.87 5.71
CA SER A 188 0.63 -2.11 4.72
C SER A 188 2.11 -2.51 4.71
N ILE A 189 2.78 -2.20 3.60
CA ILE A 189 4.22 -2.41 3.44
C ILE A 189 5.04 -1.76 4.57
N LEU A 190 4.51 -0.74 5.25
CA LEU A 190 5.17 -0.08 6.37
C LEU A 190 5.38 -1.00 7.55
N ASP A 191 4.40 -1.86 7.87
CA ASP A 191 4.51 -2.83 8.96
C ASP A 191 5.71 -3.76 8.73
N LEU A 192 5.83 -4.30 7.52
CA LEU A 192 6.95 -5.18 7.17
C LEU A 192 8.30 -4.45 7.17
N LEU A 193 8.38 -3.25 6.58
CA LEU A 193 9.62 -2.49 6.51
C LEU A 193 10.14 -2.11 7.91
N PHE A 194 9.25 -1.67 8.82
CA PHE A 194 9.66 -1.29 10.16
C PHE A 194 10.10 -2.48 11.02
N ASN A 195 9.51 -3.65 10.82
CA ASN A 195 9.84 -4.84 11.61
C ASN A 195 11.00 -5.67 11.02
N GLU A 196 11.05 -5.86 9.70
CA GLU A 196 11.99 -6.77 9.03
C GLU A 196 13.10 -6.06 8.26
N GLY A 197 12.92 -4.80 7.93
CA GLY A 197 13.94 -3.99 7.28
C GLY A 197 14.51 -4.64 6.01
N PRO A 198 15.85 -4.88 5.97
CA PRO A 198 16.48 -5.51 4.79
C PRO A 198 15.99 -6.92 4.47
N ALA A 199 15.41 -7.65 5.43
CA ALA A 199 14.86 -8.99 5.24
C ALA A 199 13.45 -8.98 4.61
N ALA A 200 12.81 -7.80 4.49
CA ALA A 200 11.44 -7.66 4.03
C ALA A 200 11.16 -8.36 2.68
N LEU A 201 12.07 -8.24 1.71
CA LEU A 201 11.92 -8.90 0.41
C LEU A 201 11.91 -10.44 0.54
N SER A 202 12.71 -11.01 1.43
CA SER A 202 12.73 -12.46 1.69
C SER A 202 11.42 -12.96 2.30
N VAL A 203 10.80 -12.15 3.16
CA VAL A 203 9.47 -12.44 3.73
C VAL A 203 8.40 -12.43 2.67
N LEU A 204 8.45 -11.50 1.70
CA LEU A 204 7.48 -11.40 0.60
C LEU A 204 7.57 -12.56 -0.39
N LYS A 205 8.75 -13.14 -0.58
CA LYS A 205 8.97 -14.25 -1.53
C LYS A 205 8.40 -15.59 -1.06
N GLY A 206 8.03 -15.72 0.20
CA GLY A 206 7.48 -16.96 0.73
C GLY A 206 8.52 -17.98 1.18
#